data_388f78cc18876796c8f378d2dd8c4e63
#
_entry.id   388f78cc18876796c8f378d2dd8c4e63
#
_cell.length_a   1.000
_cell.length_b   1.000
_cell.length_c   1.000
_cell.angle_alpha   90.00
_cell.angle_beta   90.00
_cell.angle_gamma   90.00
#
_symmetry.space_group_name_H-M   'P 1'
#
loop_
_entity.id
_entity.type
_entity.pdbx_description
1 polymer ?
#
loop_
_entity_poly.entity_id
_entity_poly.type
_entity_poly.pdbx_seq_one_letter_code
_entity_poly.pdbx_strand_id
1 'polypeptide(L)'
;MEERPSKSERKRRSDDLQSLGEALIDLPDSEFNALPLPEQLREAVQLARKITAHGGLYRQKQYIGKLMRKIDAEPIRAAMEARRERERVEALRFRRIEQWRDRLLQEGQSAIERLAAEVPGIDVASVTDLVARARAEQPTGDSTAASRALFRVLREAFSK
;
A
#
# COMPACT_ATOMS: atom_id res chain seq x y z
N MET A 1 11.39 -9.59 -38.73
CA MET A 1 10.70 -10.88 -38.48
C MET A 1 10.37 -10.93 -37.00
N GLU A 2 9.11 -10.77 -36.62
CA GLU A 2 8.70 -10.99 -35.23
C GLU A 2 8.73 -12.49 -34.95
N GLU A 3 9.62 -12.91 -34.08
CA GLU A 3 9.65 -14.30 -33.62
C GLU A 3 8.32 -14.64 -32.90
N ARG A 4 7.65 -15.66 -33.36
CA ARG A 4 6.42 -16.13 -32.68
C ARG A 4 6.77 -16.58 -31.26
N PRO A 5 6.12 -16.04 -30.23
CA PRO A 5 6.42 -16.38 -28.85
C PRO A 5 6.32 -17.88 -28.62
N SER A 6 7.26 -18.45 -27.88
CA SER A 6 7.31 -19.88 -27.55
C SER A 6 6.04 -20.31 -26.78
N LYS A 7 5.78 -21.63 -26.77
CA LYS A 7 4.65 -22.19 -25.99
C LYS A 7 4.73 -21.80 -24.50
N SER A 8 5.93 -21.78 -23.95
CA SER A 8 6.19 -21.41 -22.56
C SER A 8 5.91 -19.91 -22.30
N GLU A 9 6.29 -19.04 -23.23
CA GLU A 9 5.99 -17.60 -23.13
C GLU A 9 4.51 -17.32 -23.22
N ARG A 10 3.81 -17.97 -24.12
CA ARG A 10 2.34 -17.84 -24.23
C ARG A 10 1.63 -18.27 -22.94
N LYS A 11 2.10 -19.36 -22.32
CA LYS A 11 1.58 -19.81 -21.04
C LYS A 11 1.84 -18.77 -19.94
N ARG A 12 3.09 -18.27 -19.80
CA ARG A 12 3.44 -17.23 -18.81
C ARG A 12 2.57 -15.98 -18.98
N ARG A 13 2.44 -15.46 -20.21
CA ARG A 13 1.56 -14.30 -20.48
C ARG A 13 0.11 -14.56 -20.10
N SER A 14 -0.39 -15.77 -20.35
CA SER A 14 -1.75 -16.14 -19.97
C SER A 14 -1.92 -16.20 -18.45
N ASP A 15 -0.93 -16.77 -17.74
CA ASP A 15 -0.94 -16.88 -16.29
C ASP A 15 -0.81 -15.50 -15.63
N ASP A 16 0.03 -14.60 -16.18
CA ASP A 16 0.16 -13.21 -15.74
C ASP A 16 -1.15 -12.43 -15.89
N LEU A 17 -1.83 -12.57 -17.02
CA LEU A 17 -3.12 -11.92 -17.25
C LEU A 17 -4.21 -12.48 -16.34
N GLN A 18 -4.19 -13.78 -16.07
CA GLN A 18 -5.07 -14.43 -15.11
C GLN A 18 -4.85 -13.83 -13.71
N SER A 19 -3.60 -13.78 -13.25
CA SER A 19 -3.23 -13.23 -11.95
C SER A 19 -3.59 -11.74 -11.81
N LEU A 20 -3.36 -10.95 -12.88
CA LEU A 20 -3.73 -9.54 -12.92
C LEU A 20 -5.24 -9.36 -12.78
N GLY A 21 -6.04 -10.15 -13.50
CA GLY A 21 -7.50 -10.12 -13.42
C GLY A 21 -8.02 -10.54 -12.03
N GLU A 22 -7.43 -11.55 -11.43
CA GLU A 22 -7.80 -12.00 -10.08
C GLU A 22 -7.47 -10.95 -9.01
N ALA A 23 -6.35 -10.24 -9.14
CA ALA A 23 -5.98 -9.17 -8.21
C ALA A 23 -6.99 -8.01 -8.19
N LEU A 24 -7.79 -7.81 -9.23
CA LEU A 24 -8.85 -6.79 -9.27
C LEU A 24 -9.99 -7.10 -8.28
N ILE A 25 -10.19 -8.36 -7.92
CA ILE A 25 -11.28 -8.79 -7.02
C ILE A 25 -11.06 -8.26 -5.61
N ASP A 26 -9.82 -8.23 -5.15
CA ASP A 26 -9.45 -7.90 -3.77
C ASP A 26 -9.18 -6.39 -3.55
N LEU A 27 -9.32 -5.56 -4.59
CA LEU A 27 -9.10 -4.12 -4.48
C LEU A 27 -10.18 -3.45 -3.61
N PRO A 28 -9.83 -2.42 -2.84
CA PRO A 28 -10.82 -1.52 -2.24
C PRO A 28 -11.73 -0.89 -3.31
N ASP A 29 -12.99 -0.62 -2.99
CA ASP A 29 -13.97 -0.10 -3.94
C ASP A 29 -13.54 1.22 -4.59
N SER A 30 -12.94 2.14 -3.83
CA SER A 30 -12.45 3.41 -4.34
C SER A 30 -11.37 3.23 -5.42
N GLU A 31 -10.45 2.27 -5.19
CA GLU A 31 -9.36 1.98 -6.13
C GLU A 31 -9.87 1.22 -7.35
N PHE A 32 -10.75 0.24 -7.16
CA PHE A 32 -11.38 -0.50 -8.24
C PHE A 32 -12.16 0.43 -9.18
N ASN A 33 -12.93 1.37 -8.62
CA ASN A 33 -13.72 2.30 -9.41
C ASN A 33 -12.86 3.29 -10.23
N ALA A 34 -11.65 3.59 -9.76
CA ALA A 34 -10.71 4.46 -10.45
C ALA A 34 -9.95 3.78 -11.61
N LEU A 35 -10.02 2.45 -11.73
CA LEU A 35 -9.30 1.73 -12.79
C LEU A 35 -9.96 1.90 -14.17
N PRO A 36 -9.15 1.97 -15.24
CA PRO A 36 -9.64 2.06 -16.62
C PRO A 36 -10.08 0.66 -17.12
N LEU A 37 -11.13 0.10 -16.55
CA LEU A 37 -11.65 -1.22 -16.91
C LEU A 37 -12.71 -1.12 -18.00
N PRO A 38 -12.64 -1.94 -19.07
CA PRO A 38 -13.77 -2.17 -19.97
C PRO A 38 -15.00 -2.65 -19.19
N GLU A 39 -16.19 -2.23 -19.60
CA GLU A 39 -17.44 -2.49 -18.86
C GLU A 39 -17.66 -3.98 -18.56
N GLN A 40 -17.50 -4.82 -19.55
CA GLN A 40 -17.67 -6.27 -19.38
C GLN A 40 -16.74 -6.88 -18.33
N LEU A 41 -15.49 -6.39 -18.26
CA LEU A 41 -14.53 -6.83 -17.24
C LEU A 41 -14.92 -6.30 -15.86
N ARG A 42 -15.36 -5.04 -15.78
CA ARG A 42 -15.85 -4.41 -14.55
C ARG A 42 -17.01 -5.20 -13.94
N GLU A 43 -18.03 -5.51 -14.75
CA GLU A 43 -19.18 -6.33 -14.33
C GLU A 43 -18.76 -7.73 -13.86
N ALA A 44 -17.85 -8.38 -14.60
CA ALA A 44 -17.36 -9.70 -14.24
C ALA A 44 -16.62 -9.71 -12.89
N VAL A 45 -15.81 -8.69 -12.61
CA VAL A 45 -15.11 -8.54 -11.32
C VAL A 45 -16.10 -8.21 -10.20
N GLN A 46 -17.07 -7.31 -10.44
CA GLN A 46 -18.11 -6.99 -9.45
C GLN A 46 -18.95 -8.22 -9.09
N LEU A 47 -19.25 -9.09 -10.06
CA LEU A 47 -19.92 -10.34 -9.81
C LEU A 47 -19.05 -11.28 -8.96
N ALA A 48 -17.75 -11.41 -9.27
CA ALA A 48 -16.83 -12.24 -8.50
C ALA A 48 -16.78 -11.85 -7.02
N ARG A 49 -16.83 -10.56 -6.71
CA ARG A 49 -16.83 -10.01 -5.34
C ARG A 49 -18.06 -10.44 -4.51
N LYS A 50 -19.16 -10.79 -5.17
CA LYS A 50 -20.41 -11.21 -4.52
C LYS A 50 -20.53 -12.71 -4.35
N ILE A 51 -19.70 -13.49 -5.04
CA ILE A 51 -19.75 -14.96 -5.02
C ILE A 51 -19.05 -15.46 -3.76
N THR A 52 -19.79 -16.18 -2.92
CA THR A 52 -19.26 -16.83 -1.72
C THR A 52 -18.96 -18.31 -1.92
N ALA A 53 -19.62 -18.96 -2.89
CA ALA A 53 -19.41 -20.38 -3.19
C ALA A 53 -18.08 -20.60 -3.93
N HIS A 54 -17.21 -21.44 -3.39
CA HIS A 54 -15.85 -21.68 -3.89
C HIS A 54 -15.81 -22.09 -5.38
N GLY A 55 -16.68 -23.02 -5.81
CA GLY A 55 -16.74 -23.48 -7.20
C GLY A 55 -17.27 -22.40 -8.16
N GLY A 56 -18.20 -21.56 -7.69
CA GLY A 56 -18.70 -20.41 -8.44
C GLY A 56 -17.63 -19.35 -8.65
N LEU A 57 -16.90 -19.00 -7.58
CA LEU A 57 -15.80 -18.03 -7.64
C LEU A 57 -14.68 -18.52 -8.58
N TYR A 58 -14.32 -19.81 -8.52
CA TYR A 58 -13.32 -20.38 -9.43
C TYR A 58 -13.69 -20.18 -10.90
N ARG A 59 -14.94 -20.51 -11.27
CA ARG A 59 -15.42 -20.33 -12.66
C ARG A 59 -15.43 -18.85 -13.06
N GLN A 60 -15.82 -17.97 -12.16
CA GLN A 60 -15.83 -16.52 -12.41
C GLN A 60 -14.42 -15.98 -12.62
N LYS A 61 -13.44 -16.44 -11.83
CA LYS A 61 -12.03 -16.12 -12.03
C LYS A 61 -11.51 -16.57 -13.40
N GLN A 62 -11.89 -17.77 -13.85
CA GLN A 62 -11.54 -18.24 -15.19
C GLN A 62 -12.16 -17.37 -16.29
N TYR A 63 -13.40 -16.91 -16.10
CA TYR A 63 -14.04 -15.99 -17.02
C TYR A 63 -13.33 -14.63 -17.07
N ILE A 64 -12.97 -14.06 -15.92
CA ILE A 64 -12.17 -12.84 -15.84
C ILE A 64 -10.85 -13.00 -16.59
N GLY A 65 -10.12 -14.09 -16.40
CA GLY A 65 -8.89 -14.39 -17.14
C GLY A 65 -9.11 -14.48 -18.65
N LYS A 66 -10.25 -15.05 -19.10
CA LYS A 66 -10.61 -15.07 -20.52
C LYS A 66 -10.85 -13.66 -21.07
N LEU A 67 -11.49 -12.78 -20.31
CA LEU A 67 -11.69 -11.38 -20.70
C LEU A 67 -10.36 -10.63 -20.77
N MET A 68 -9.49 -10.80 -19.77
CA MET A 68 -8.16 -10.18 -19.73
C MET A 68 -7.30 -10.52 -20.96
N ARG A 69 -7.44 -11.71 -21.51
CA ARG A 69 -6.72 -12.13 -22.74
C ARG A 69 -7.27 -11.49 -24.03
N LYS A 70 -8.43 -10.87 -23.98
CA LYS A 70 -9.09 -10.26 -25.15
C LYS A 70 -8.95 -8.74 -25.23
N ILE A 71 -8.45 -8.12 -24.20
CA ILE A 71 -8.30 -6.66 -24.09
C ILE A 71 -6.84 -6.26 -24.10
N ASP A 72 -6.59 -4.96 -24.32
CA ASP A 72 -5.30 -4.39 -23.98
C ASP A 72 -5.22 -4.22 -22.45
N ALA A 73 -4.41 -5.03 -21.80
CA ALA A 73 -4.25 -5.03 -20.34
C ALA A 73 -3.20 -4.03 -19.84
N GLU A 74 -2.46 -3.36 -20.74
CA GLU A 74 -1.38 -2.44 -20.33
C GLU A 74 -1.86 -1.25 -19.48
N PRO A 75 -3.00 -0.58 -19.77
CA PRO A 75 -3.51 0.47 -18.89
C PRO A 75 -3.84 -0.04 -17.48
N ILE A 76 -4.36 -1.26 -17.36
CA ILE A 76 -4.68 -1.89 -16.08
C ILE A 76 -3.39 -2.24 -15.34
N ARG A 77 -2.41 -2.82 -16.02
CA ARG A 77 -1.09 -3.15 -15.48
C ARG A 77 -0.39 -1.91 -14.93
N ALA A 78 -0.35 -0.84 -15.72
CA ALA A 78 0.25 0.43 -15.31
C ALA A 78 -0.42 1.03 -14.07
N ALA A 79 -1.75 0.99 -14.00
CA ALA A 79 -2.49 1.48 -12.83
C ALA A 79 -2.22 0.64 -11.58
N MET A 80 -2.14 -0.68 -11.71
CA MET A 80 -1.81 -1.59 -10.61
C MET A 80 -0.36 -1.43 -10.14
N GLU A 81 0.58 -1.19 -11.04
CA GLU A 81 1.98 -0.91 -10.71
C GLU A 81 2.12 0.42 -9.96
N ALA A 82 1.49 1.48 -10.46
CA ALA A 82 1.45 2.78 -9.79
C ALA A 82 0.83 2.68 -8.37
N ARG A 83 -0.18 1.82 -8.18
CA ARG A 83 -0.74 1.52 -6.88
C ARG A 83 0.29 0.87 -5.94
N ARG A 84 0.94 -0.20 -6.41
CA ARG A 84 1.98 -0.90 -5.63
C ARG A 84 3.12 0.03 -5.22
N GLU A 85 3.53 0.92 -6.11
CA GLU A 85 4.58 1.90 -5.81
C GLU A 85 4.13 2.89 -4.73
N ARG A 86 2.90 3.39 -4.80
CA ARG A 86 2.34 4.24 -3.73
C ARG A 86 2.32 3.51 -2.38
N GLU A 87 1.85 2.27 -2.35
CA GLU A 87 1.84 1.44 -1.12
C GLU A 87 3.26 1.21 -0.58
N ARG A 88 4.23 0.97 -1.45
CA ARG A 88 5.63 0.80 -1.08
C ARG A 88 6.19 2.07 -0.44
N VAL A 89 5.96 3.22 -1.06
CA VAL A 89 6.40 4.53 -0.55
C VAL A 89 5.75 4.82 0.81
N GLU A 90 4.46 4.59 0.95
CA GLU A 90 3.75 4.77 2.24
C GLU A 90 4.29 3.84 3.32
N ALA A 91 4.56 2.57 3.01
CA ALA A 91 5.12 1.62 3.95
C ALA A 91 6.53 2.03 4.40
N LEU A 92 7.37 2.53 3.50
CA LEU A 92 8.71 3.04 3.83
C LEU A 92 8.62 4.28 4.72
N ARG A 93 7.70 5.22 4.40
CA ARG A 93 7.44 6.40 5.23
C ARG A 93 7.00 6.01 6.64
N PHE A 94 6.07 5.08 6.74
CA PHE A 94 5.58 4.59 8.03
C PHE A 94 6.72 4.01 8.88
N ARG A 95 7.55 3.13 8.30
CA ARG A 95 8.72 2.56 8.98
C ARG A 95 9.71 3.63 9.44
N ARG A 96 9.95 4.65 8.62
CA ARG A 96 10.83 5.78 8.99
C ARG A 96 10.30 6.54 10.20
N ILE A 97 8.98 6.78 10.25
CA ILE A 97 8.33 7.45 11.37
C ILE A 97 8.44 6.60 12.65
N GLU A 98 8.21 5.28 12.56
CA GLU A 98 8.39 4.37 13.69
C GLU A 98 9.83 4.37 14.21
N GLN A 99 10.80 4.27 13.32
CA GLN A 99 12.22 4.31 13.67
C GLN A 99 12.61 5.63 14.36
N TRP A 100 12.10 6.77 13.87
CA TRP A 100 12.32 8.07 14.52
C TRP A 100 11.66 8.15 15.88
N ARG A 101 10.41 7.69 16.03
CA ARG A 101 9.74 7.62 17.32
C ARG A 101 10.58 6.82 18.32
N ASP A 102 11.02 5.63 17.93
CA ASP A 102 11.78 4.73 18.81
C ASP A 102 13.14 5.34 19.20
N ARG A 103 13.85 5.96 18.26
CA ARG A 103 15.11 6.70 18.55
C ARG A 103 14.88 7.86 19.52
N LEU A 104 13.86 8.67 19.30
CA LEU A 104 13.51 9.79 20.18
C LEU A 104 13.23 9.31 21.60
N LEU A 105 12.52 8.21 21.76
CA LEU A 105 12.21 7.63 23.06
C LEU A 105 13.45 7.00 23.73
N GLN A 106 14.37 6.43 22.97
CA GLN A 106 15.59 5.81 23.49
C GLN A 106 16.70 6.84 23.78
N GLU A 107 17.02 7.69 22.83
CA GLU A 107 18.18 8.57 22.84
C GLU A 107 17.88 10.00 23.35
N GLY A 108 16.61 10.41 23.35
CA GLY A 108 16.18 11.73 23.86
C GLY A 108 16.78 12.90 23.10
N GLN A 109 17.48 13.80 23.79
CA GLN A 109 17.95 15.08 23.25
C GLN A 109 18.83 14.91 22.00
N SER A 110 19.72 13.92 21.96
CA SER A 110 20.59 13.72 20.80
C SER A 110 19.83 13.31 19.53
N ALA A 111 18.75 12.56 19.68
CA ALA A 111 17.87 12.24 18.57
C ALA A 111 17.02 13.43 18.12
N ILE A 112 16.59 14.29 19.05
CA ILE A 112 15.85 15.51 18.74
C ILE A 112 16.70 16.45 17.88
N GLU A 113 17.96 16.64 18.23
CA GLU A 113 18.91 17.47 17.46
C GLU A 113 19.11 16.95 16.03
N ARG A 114 19.26 15.61 15.90
CA ARG A 114 19.38 14.98 14.57
C ARG A 114 18.10 15.09 13.76
N LEU A 115 16.94 14.93 14.38
CA LEU A 115 15.65 15.10 13.73
C LEU A 115 15.48 16.55 13.23
N ALA A 116 15.83 17.55 14.04
CA ALA A 116 15.76 18.96 13.66
C ALA A 116 16.67 19.30 12.47
N ALA A 117 17.84 18.64 12.37
CA ALA A 117 18.73 18.80 11.24
C ALA A 117 18.20 18.12 9.97
N GLU A 118 17.54 16.96 10.11
CA GLU A 118 17.00 16.18 8.97
C GLU A 118 15.66 16.75 8.45
N VAL A 119 14.83 17.30 9.34
CA VAL A 119 13.52 17.86 9.02
C VAL A 119 13.45 19.34 9.42
N PRO A 120 13.93 20.25 8.56
CA PRO A 120 13.87 21.68 8.82
C PRO A 120 12.44 22.17 9.04
N GLY A 121 12.21 22.93 10.11
CA GLY A 121 10.90 23.50 10.43
C GLY A 121 9.99 22.58 11.27
N ILE A 122 10.50 21.44 11.76
CA ILE A 122 9.79 20.68 12.78
C ILE A 122 9.70 21.48 14.10
N ASP A 123 8.57 21.40 14.78
CA ASP A 123 8.40 22.03 16.11
C ASP A 123 9.18 21.24 17.18
N VAL A 124 10.44 21.63 17.36
CA VAL A 124 11.37 21.01 18.34
C VAL A 124 10.83 21.09 19.76
N ALA A 125 10.16 22.18 20.13
CA ALA A 125 9.61 22.36 21.49
C ALA A 125 8.50 21.34 21.75
N SER A 126 7.58 21.17 20.80
CA SER A 126 6.51 20.16 20.87
C SER A 126 7.07 18.74 20.92
N VAL A 127 8.06 18.43 20.09
CA VAL A 127 8.72 17.11 20.09
C VAL A 127 9.39 16.82 21.44
N THR A 128 10.10 17.81 22.00
CA THR A 128 10.80 17.68 23.30
C THR A 128 9.81 17.39 24.43
N ASP A 129 8.70 18.13 24.50
CA ASP A 129 7.64 17.89 25.49
C ASP A 129 7.02 16.50 25.36
N LEU A 130 6.68 16.12 24.15
CA LEU A 130 6.07 14.81 23.89
C LEU A 130 7.02 13.65 24.21
N VAL A 131 8.30 13.76 23.91
CA VAL A 131 9.32 12.76 24.27
C VAL A 131 9.45 12.66 25.79
N ALA A 132 9.52 13.77 26.50
CA ALA A 132 9.61 13.78 27.96
C ALA A 132 8.39 13.11 28.60
N ARG A 133 7.19 13.44 28.12
CA ARG A 133 5.93 12.85 28.59
C ARG A 133 5.85 11.36 28.29
N ALA A 134 6.16 10.95 27.05
CA ALA A 134 6.12 9.55 26.67
C ALA A 134 7.12 8.67 27.44
N ARG A 135 8.27 9.24 27.85
CA ARG A 135 9.25 8.56 28.70
C ARG A 135 8.80 8.47 30.16
N ALA A 136 8.01 9.44 30.63
CA ALA A 136 7.47 9.45 31.99
C ALA A 136 6.24 8.55 32.17
N GLU A 137 5.47 8.35 31.11
CA GLU A 137 4.32 7.44 31.10
C GLU A 137 4.80 6.00 31.20
N GLN A 138 4.38 5.27 32.24
CA GLN A 138 4.73 3.85 32.35
C GLN A 138 4.03 3.05 31.21
N PRO A 139 4.75 2.15 30.53
CA PRO A 139 4.15 1.33 29.49
C PRO A 139 3.17 0.32 30.11
N THR A 140 1.89 0.59 29.99
CA THR A 140 0.82 -0.37 30.21
C THR A 140 0.47 -1.02 28.88
N GLY A 141 1.25 -1.98 28.42
CA GLY A 141 0.96 -2.85 27.27
C GLY A 141 0.69 -2.19 25.92
N ASP A 142 0.05 -1.04 25.88
CA ASP A 142 -0.26 -0.24 24.68
C ASP A 142 0.59 1.03 24.60
N SER A 143 0.80 1.50 23.37
CA SER A 143 1.47 2.78 23.12
C SER A 143 0.81 3.92 23.88
N THR A 144 1.60 4.70 24.67
CA THR A 144 1.10 5.79 25.49
C THR A 144 0.45 6.91 24.66
N ALA A 145 -0.37 7.76 25.29
CA ALA A 145 -1.02 8.88 24.62
C ALA A 145 0.00 9.87 24.02
N ALA A 146 1.10 10.13 24.76
CA ALA A 146 2.18 10.98 24.27
C ALA A 146 2.96 10.33 23.12
N SER A 147 3.20 9.02 23.14
CA SER A 147 3.83 8.29 22.03
C SER A 147 2.98 8.33 20.75
N ARG A 148 1.66 8.19 20.87
CA ARG A 148 0.75 8.36 19.73
C ARG A 148 0.72 9.79 19.19
N ALA A 149 0.78 10.80 20.07
CA ALA A 149 0.88 12.20 19.69
C ALA A 149 2.20 12.50 18.97
N LEU A 150 3.31 11.96 19.46
CA LEU A 150 4.62 12.05 18.83
C LEU A 150 4.61 11.45 17.41
N PHE A 151 4.02 10.27 17.26
CA PHE A 151 3.86 9.64 15.94
C PHE A 151 3.09 10.54 14.97
N ARG A 152 2.01 11.20 15.40
CA ARG A 152 1.25 12.14 14.55
C ARG A 152 2.09 13.35 14.11
N VAL A 153 2.85 13.94 15.03
CA VAL A 153 3.74 15.08 14.72
C VAL A 153 4.79 14.67 13.68
N LEU A 154 5.42 13.49 13.85
CA LEU A 154 6.37 12.95 12.89
C LEU A 154 5.72 12.67 11.53
N ARG A 155 4.52 12.09 11.52
CA ARG A 155 3.76 11.83 10.30
C ARG A 155 3.50 13.09 9.50
N GLU A 156 3.10 14.18 10.16
CA GLU A 156 2.89 15.48 9.51
C GLU A 156 4.19 16.05 8.97
N ALA A 157 5.27 15.98 9.75
CA ALA A 157 6.58 16.48 9.38
C ALA A 157 7.17 15.76 8.14
N PHE A 158 6.99 14.44 8.05
CA PHE A 158 7.45 13.63 6.90
C PHE A 158 6.46 13.59 5.73
N SER A 159 5.32 14.29 5.81
CA SER A 159 4.32 14.36 4.73
C SER A 159 4.52 15.57 3.81
N LYS A 160 5.38 16.49 4.19
CA LYS A 160 5.77 17.69 3.41
C LYS A 160 6.95 17.36 2.51
#